data_1d7949c3bf65d1a11dfd94948688123f
#
_entry.id   1d7949c3bf65d1a11dfd94948688123f
#
_cell.length_a   1.000
_cell.length_b   1.000
_cell.length_c   1.000
_cell.angle_alpha   90.00
_cell.angle_beta   90.00
_cell.angle_gamma   90.00
#
_symmetry.space_group_name_H-M   'P 1'
#
loop_
_entity.id
_entity.type
_entity.pdbx_description
1 polymer ?
#
loop_
_entity_poly.entity_id
_entity_poly.type
_entity_poly.pdbx_seq_one_letter_code
_entity_poly.pdbx_strand_id
1 'polypeptide(L)'
;MPTIQQLVRQGRRKQTSRSKSPDLMQCPQRRGVCLRVFTQTPKKPNSALRKVARVRLTNGREVNAYIPGVGHNLQEHSVVLIRGGRVKDLPGVRYHIVRGTLDTTGVADRNRGRSKYGAKRPK
;
A
#
# COMPACT_ATOMS: atom_id res chain seq x y z
N MET A 1 0.19 23.57 -30.61
CA MET A 1 0.65 22.47 -31.46
C MET A 1 1.95 22.89 -32.11
N PRO A 2 3.06 22.16 -31.92
CA PRO A 2 4.35 22.56 -32.48
C PRO A 2 4.39 22.36 -34.01
N THR A 3 5.16 23.21 -34.67
CA THR A 3 5.39 23.10 -36.09
C THR A 3 6.45 22.02 -36.39
N ILE A 4 6.51 21.58 -37.65
CA ILE A 4 7.52 20.61 -38.10
C ILE A 4 8.93 21.12 -37.83
N GLN A 5 9.20 22.40 -38.06
CA GLN A 5 10.50 22.99 -37.81
C GLN A 5 10.87 22.97 -36.33
N GLN A 6 9.91 23.18 -35.44
CA GLN A 6 10.15 23.09 -34.00
C GLN A 6 10.47 21.69 -33.58
N LEU A 7 9.81 20.67 -34.12
CA LEU A 7 10.09 19.27 -33.84
C LEU A 7 11.48 18.85 -34.36
N VAL A 8 11.87 19.31 -35.52
CA VAL A 8 13.21 19.05 -36.08
C VAL A 8 14.29 19.66 -35.21
N ARG A 9 14.06 20.90 -34.71
CA ARG A 9 15.04 21.65 -33.91
C ARG A 9 15.18 21.08 -32.51
N GLN A 10 14.07 20.74 -31.85
CA GLN A 10 14.04 20.34 -30.45
C GLN A 10 13.98 18.83 -30.25
N GLY A 11 13.48 18.09 -31.27
CA GLY A 11 13.25 16.66 -31.16
C GLY A 11 12.03 16.32 -30.29
N ARG A 12 11.76 15.07 -30.15
CA ARG A 12 10.70 14.55 -29.29
C ARG A 12 11.31 13.99 -28.02
N ARG A 13 10.73 14.34 -26.89
CA ARG A 13 11.12 13.77 -25.60
C ARG A 13 10.14 12.67 -25.22
N LYS A 14 10.68 11.51 -24.90
CA LYS A 14 9.87 10.43 -24.38
C LYS A 14 9.38 10.79 -22.99
N GLN A 15 8.09 10.67 -22.76
CA GLN A 15 7.54 10.90 -21.43
C GLN A 15 7.96 9.76 -20.51
N THR A 16 8.42 10.14 -19.32
CA THR A 16 8.74 9.17 -18.29
C THR A 16 7.48 8.85 -17.48
N SER A 17 7.26 7.58 -17.22
CA SER A 17 6.15 7.17 -16.38
C SER A 17 6.46 7.48 -14.93
N ARG A 18 5.44 7.93 -14.20
CA ARG A 18 5.57 8.14 -12.75
C ARG A 18 5.21 6.86 -12.01
N SER A 19 5.99 6.53 -11.02
CA SER A 19 5.68 5.41 -10.14
C SER A 19 4.39 5.67 -9.38
N LYS A 20 3.57 4.63 -9.23
CA LYS A 20 2.38 4.69 -8.39
C LYS A 20 2.70 4.48 -6.90
N SER A 21 3.95 4.14 -6.59
CA SER A 21 4.42 3.89 -5.22
C SER A 21 5.70 4.66 -4.94
N PRO A 22 5.68 6.03 -5.03
CA PRO A 22 6.91 6.81 -4.91
C PRO A 22 7.57 6.70 -3.54
N ASP A 23 6.79 6.46 -2.49
CA ASP A 23 7.32 6.40 -1.12
C ASP A 23 8.11 5.13 -0.84
N LEU A 24 8.01 4.11 -1.70
CA LEU A 24 8.81 2.90 -1.60
C LEU A 24 10.23 3.08 -2.16
N MET A 25 10.47 4.15 -2.92
CA MET A 25 11.77 4.51 -3.47
C MET A 25 12.43 3.35 -4.24
N GLN A 26 11.66 2.78 -5.20
CA GLN A 26 12.09 1.70 -6.08
C GLN A 26 12.38 0.37 -5.35
N CYS A 27 11.81 0.20 -4.18
CA CYS A 27 11.89 -1.07 -3.45
C CYS A 27 10.56 -1.82 -3.58
N PRO A 28 10.58 -3.17 -3.64
CA PRO A 28 9.32 -3.92 -3.70
C PRO A 28 8.51 -3.80 -2.42
N GLN A 29 9.19 -3.73 -1.26
CA GLN A 29 8.57 -3.51 0.05
C GLN A 29 9.45 -2.62 0.90
N ARG A 30 8.85 -2.01 1.93
CA ARG A 30 9.54 -1.20 2.92
C ARG A 30 9.01 -1.50 4.31
N ARG A 31 9.91 -1.53 5.27
CA ARG A 31 9.52 -1.64 6.68
C ARG A 31 9.12 -0.28 7.21
N GLY A 32 8.16 -0.27 8.13
CA GLY A 32 7.73 0.94 8.79
C GLY A 32 7.16 0.66 10.17
N VAL A 33 6.86 1.72 10.88
CA VAL A 33 6.26 1.67 12.22
C VAL A 33 4.90 2.33 12.17
N CYS A 34 3.88 1.68 12.72
CA CYS A 34 2.53 2.22 12.76
C CYS A 34 2.48 3.42 13.70
N LEU A 35 2.06 4.57 13.19
CA LEU A 35 1.83 5.76 13.98
C LEU A 35 0.41 5.78 14.53
N ARG A 36 -0.54 5.30 13.77
CA ARG A 36 -1.95 5.27 14.13
C ARG A 36 -2.66 4.19 13.32
N VAL A 37 -3.58 3.50 13.95
CA VAL A 37 -4.45 2.52 13.29
C VAL A 37 -5.89 3.01 13.41
N PHE A 38 -6.61 3.07 12.30
CA PHE A 38 -7.96 3.62 12.28
C PHE A 38 -8.78 2.96 11.18
N THR A 39 -10.07 3.29 11.14
CA THR A 39 -10.96 2.82 10.07
C THR A 39 -11.30 4.01 9.17
N GLN A 40 -11.55 3.72 7.90
CA GLN A 40 -11.91 4.73 6.92
C GLN A 40 -13.05 4.22 6.06
N THR A 41 -14.02 5.10 5.78
CA THR A 41 -15.11 4.75 4.87
C THR A 41 -14.64 4.88 3.43
N PRO A 42 -15.05 3.96 2.53
CA PRO A 42 -14.67 4.05 1.13
C PRO A 42 -15.48 5.13 0.39
N LYS A 43 -15.07 5.39 -0.84
CA LYS A 43 -15.81 6.28 -1.73
C LYS A 43 -17.19 5.71 -2.05
N LYS A 44 -18.16 6.61 -2.34
CA LYS A 44 -19.43 6.18 -2.90
C LYS A 44 -19.21 5.40 -4.21
N PRO A 45 -19.98 4.37 -4.54
CA PRO A 45 -21.20 3.90 -3.86
C PRO A 45 -20.95 2.87 -2.75
N ASN A 46 -19.68 2.60 -2.38
CA ASN A 46 -19.36 1.57 -1.40
C ASN A 46 -19.52 2.08 0.03
N SER A 47 -19.79 1.17 0.94
CA SER A 47 -19.92 1.47 2.36
C SER A 47 -19.33 0.34 3.17
N ALA A 48 -18.44 0.67 4.10
CA ALA A 48 -17.80 -0.29 4.99
C ALA A 48 -16.92 0.47 5.98
N LEU A 49 -16.32 -0.26 6.92
CA LEU A 49 -15.27 0.25 7.77
C LEU A 49 -13.95 -0.42 7.36
N ARG A 50 -13.22 0.23 6.49
CA ARG A 50 -11.93 -0.30 6.00
C ARG A 50 -10.85 -0.02 7.03
N LYS A 51 -10.02 -1.02 7.32
CA LYS A 51 -8.94 -0.90 8.31
C LYS A 51 -7.71 -0.32 7.62
N VAL A 52 -7.21 0.78 8.16
CA VAL A 52 -6.09 1.52 7.58
C VAL A 52 -5.13 1.89 8.70
N ALA A 53 -3.85 1.89 8.40
CA ALA A 53 -2.81 2.32 9.33
C ALA A 53 -1.99 3.44 8.72
N ARG A 54 -1.68 4.44 9.52
CA ARG A 54 -0.68 5.45 9.13
C ARG A 54 0.68 4.97 9.58
N VAL A 55 1.60 4.82 8.65
CA VAL A 55 2.89 4.18 8.88
C VAL A 55 4.01 5.14 8.49
N ARG A 56 5.01 5.26 9.37
CA ARG A 56 6.27 5.93 9.03
C ARG A 56 7.26 4.90 8.52
N LEU A 57 7.67 5.05 7.27
CA LEU A 57 8.63 4.15 6.64
C LEU A 57 10.06 4.44 7.11
N THR A 58 10.95 3.48 6.89
CA THR A 58 12.37 3.64 7.26
C THR A 58 13.07 4.78 6.53
N ASN A 59 12.52 5.22 5.39
CA ASN A 59 13.05 6.38 4.65
C ASN A 59 12.53 7.72 5.18
N GLY A 60 11.76 7.73 6.26
CA GLY A 60 11.21 8.94 6.87
C GLY A 60 9.88 9.41 6.35
N ARG A 61 9.34 8.77 5.28
CA ARG A 61 8.05 9.16 4.72
C ARG A 61 6.90 8.49 5.47
N GLU A 62 5.79 9.21 5.57
CA GLU A 62 4.58 8.72 6.21
C GLU A 62 3.52 8.42 5.15
N VAL A 63 2.91 7.24 5.24
CA VAL A 63 1.90 6.81 4.27
C VAL A 63 0.72 6.16 4.98
N ASN A 64 -0.43 6.17 4.32
CA ASN A 64 -1.58 5.39 4.73
C ASN A 64 -1.55 4.07 3.99
N ALA A 65 -1.62 2.97 4.72
CA ALA A 65 -1.58 1.63 4.16
C ALA A 65 -2.81 0.83 4.59
N TYR A 66 -3.35 0.06 3.67
CA TYR A 66 -4.52 -0.77 3.92
C TYR A 66 -4.10 -2.07 4.62
N ILE A 67 -4.88 -2.47 5.62
CA ILE A 67 -4.67 -3.74 6.33
C ILE A 67 -5.62 -4.78 5.71
N PRO A 68 -5.12 -5.71 4.87
CA PRO A 68 -6.00 -6.66 4.20
C PRO A 68 -6.44 -7.79 5.12
N GLY A 69 -7.57 -8.41 4.78
CA GLY A 69 -8.10 -9.57 5.49
C GLY A 69 -9.03 -9.20 6.63
N VAL A 70 -9.55 -10.23 7.28
CA VAL A 70 -10.49 -10.08 8.39
C VAL A 70 -9.72 -10.03 9.71
N GLY A 71 -9.87 -8.92 10.42
CA GLY A 71 -9.22 -8.73 11.72
C GLY A 71 -7.72 -8.51 11.63
N HIS A 72 -7.15 -7.92 12.66
CA HIS A 72 -5.71 -7.69 12.77
C HIS A 72 -5.33 -7.46 14.24
N ASN A 73 -4.03 -7.52 14.50
CA ASN A 73 -3.48 -7.28 15.84
C ASN A 73 -2.63 -6.01 15.90
N LEU A 74 -2.72 -5.16 14.89
CA LEU A 74 -1.88 -3.96 14.80
C LEU A 74 -2.35 -2.87 15.75
N GLN A 75 -1.39 -2.16 16.30
CA GLN A 75 -1.62 -1.04 17.20
C GLN A 75 -0.50 -0.02 16.99
N GLU A 76 -0.57 1.09 17.68
CA GLU A 76 0.48 2.10 17.65
C GLU A 76 1.82 1.47 18.00
N HIS A 77 2.87 1.85 17.27
CA HIS A 77 4.25 1.36 17.40
C HIS A 77 4.49 -0.07 16.90
N SER A 78 3.51 -0.72 16.26
CA SER A 78 3.74 -2.00 15.61
C SER A 78 4.65 -1.84 14.39
N VAL A 79 5.60 -2.76 14.23
CA VAL A 79 6.48 -2.77 13.06
C VAL A 79 5.82 -3.59 11.95
N VAL A 80 5.73 -3.00 10.77
CA VAL A 80 5.02 -3.63 9.64
C VAL A 80 5.86 -3.55 8.36
N LEU A 81 5.52 -4.41 7.41
CA LEU A 81 6.12 -4.40 6.08
C LEU A 81 5.06 -3.88 5.10
N ILE A 82 5.44 -2.88 4.31
CA ILE A 82 4.55 -2.20 3.37
C ILE A 82 4.93 -2.58 1.95
N ARG A 83 3.93 -2.88 1.13
CA ARG A 83 4.11 -3.10 -0.32
C ARG A 83 3.25 -2.13 -1.10
N GLY A 84 3.56 -1.98 -2.39
CA GLY A 84 2.73 -1.19 -3.28
C GLY A 84 1.38 -1.87 -3.55
N GLY A 85 0.45 -1.09 -4.04
CA GLY A 85 -0.89 -1.55 -4.37
C GLY A 85 -1.93 -0.59 -3.84
N ARG A 86 -2.65 0.06 -4.76
CA ARG A 86 -3.67 1.04 -4.41
C ARG A 86 -4.98 0.34 -4.04
N VAL A 87 -5.68 0.93 -3.07
CA VAL A 87 -7.05 0.54 -2.76
C VAL A 87 -7.97 1.52 -3.49
N LYS A 88 -8.70 1.02 -4.47
CA LYS A 88 -9.54 1.85 -5.33
C LYS A 88 -10.63 2.58 -4.55
N ASP A 89 -11.18 1.94 -3.52
CA ASP A 89 -12.26 2.50 -2.71
C ASP A 89 -11.81 3.57 -1.73
N LEU A 90 -10.51 3.64 -1.42
CA LEU A 90 -10.00 4.53 -0.38
C LEU A 90 -9.10 5.59 -1.03
N PRO A 91 -9.49 6.87 -0.94
CA PRO A 91 -8.66 7.93 -1.49
C PRO A 91 -7.36 8.09 -0.71
N GLY A 92 -6.24 8.22 -1.43
CA GLY A 92 -4.93 8.43 -0.83
C GLY A 92 -4.25 7.20 -0.27
N VAL A 93 -4.88 6.03 -0.35
CA VAL A 93 -4.29 4.77 0.11
C VAL A 93 -3.67 4.05 -1.08
N ARG A 94 -2.34 4.10 -1.18
CA ARG A 94 -1.57 3.55 -2.29
C ARG A 94 -0.76 2.31 -1.92
N TYR A 95 -0.88 1.85 -0.69
CA TYR A 95 -0.02 0.80 -0.15
C TYR A 95 -0.84 -0.19 0.64
N HIS A 96 -0.29 -1.39 0.78
CA HIS A 96 -0.87 -2.45 1.60
C HIS A 96 0.14 -2.91 2.63
N ILE A 97 -0.35 -3.33 3.80
CA ILE A 97 0.47 -4.01 4.80
C ILE A 97 0.53 -5.49 4.45
N VAL A 98 1.74 -6.08 4.47
CA VAL A 98 1.91 -7.51 4.19
C VAL A 98 1.58 -8.29 5.46
N ARG A 99 0.60 -9.21 5.36
CA ARG A 99 0.18 -10.02 6.50
C ARG A 99 1.14 -11.17 6.72
N GLY A 100 1.33 -11.52 7.99
CA GLY A 100 2.19 -12.65 8.36
C GLY A 100 3.67 -12.32 8.45
N THR A 101 4.03 -11.04 8.43
CA THR A 101 5.42 -10.58 8.55
C THR A 101 5.56 -9.61 9.71
N LEU A 102 6.76 -9.58 10.30
CA LEU A 102 7.09 -8.66 11.40
C LEU A 102 6.02 -8.76 12.50
N ASP A 103 5.46 -7.64 12.94
CA ASP A 103 4.45 -7.62 14.01
C ASP A 103 3.03 -7.92 13.54
N THR A 104 2.83 -8.12 12.23
CA THR A 104 1.51 -8.40 11.67
C THR A 104 1.26 -9.90 11.61
N THR A 105 0.25 -10.38 12.35
CA THR A 105 -0.13 -11.80 12.26
C THR A 105 -0.89 -12.07 10.96
N GLY A 106 -0.86 -13.32 10.50
CA GLY A 106 -1.67 -13.74 9.37
C GLY A 106 -3.17 -13.75 9.73
N VAL A 107 -4.00 -13.88 8.71
CA VAL A 107 -5.45 -13.98 8.90
C VAL A 107 -5.79 -15.34 9.49
N ALA A 108 -6.52 -15.36 10.61
CA ALA A 108 -6.89 -16.60 11.29
C ALA A 108 -7.91 -17.38 10.46
N ASP A 109 -7.80 -18.72 10.53
CA ASP A 109 -8.77 -19.67 9.96
C ASP A 109 -8.96 -19.51 8.43
N ARG A 110 -7.96 -19.01 7.76
CA ARG A 110 -8.04 -18.82 6.32
C ARG A 110 -7.51 -20.04 5.58
N ASN A 111 -8.33 -20.59 4.68
CA ASN A 111 -8.01 -21.82 3.94
C ASN A 111 -7.64 -21.55 2.47
N ARG A 112 -8.05 -20.42 1.90
CA ARG A 112 -7.79 -20.06 0.51
C ARG A 112 -7.04 -18.74 0.43
N GLY A 113 -6.15 -18.64 -0.57
CA GLY A 113 -5.32 -17.44 -0.75
C GLY A 113 -4.41 -17.18 0.43
N ARG A 114 -3.93 -18.22 1.08
CA ARG A 114 -3.17 -18.11 2.33
C ARG A 114 -1.90 -17.30 2.19
N SER A 115 -1.21 -17.43 1.07
CA SER A 115 0.04 -16.68 0.84
C SER A 115 -0.20 -15.17 0.77
N LYS A 116 -1.38 -14.75 0.33
CA LYS A 116 -1.72 -13.33 0.27
C LYS A 116 -2.02 -12.73 1.64
N TYR A 117 -2.45 -13.55 2.59
CA TYR A 117 -2.89 -13.08 3.90
C TYR A 117 -2.06 -13.66 5.04
N GLY A 118 -0.93 -14.27 4.72
CA GLY A 118 0.01 -14.75 5.72
C GLY A 118 -0.47 -15.90 6.58
N ALA A 119 -1.42 -16.69 6.09
CA ALA A 119 -1.97 -17.81 6.83
C ALA A 119 -1.15 -19.07 6.62
N LYS A 120 -1.02 -19.88 7.67
CA LYS A 120 -0.32 -21.16 7.60
C LYS A 120 -1.21 -22.23 7.00
N ARG A 121 -0.59 -23.26 6.45
CA ARG A 121 -1.31 -24.42 5.90
C ARG A 121 -2.14 -25.08 7.00
N PRO A 122 -3.42 -25.33 6.79
CA PRO A 122 -4.24 -26.04 7.76
C PRO A 122 -3.83 -27.51 7.80
N LYS A 123 -3.86 -28.09 8.99
CA LYS A 123 -3.56 -29.51 9.18
C LYS A 123 -4.76 -30.37 8.82
#